data_c38ad0908f2913712eee99465ef978da
#
_entry.id   c38ad0908f2913712eee99465ef978da
#
_cell.length_a   1.000
_cell.length_b   1.000
_cell.length_c   1.000
_cell.angle_alpha   90.00
_cell.angle_beta   90.00
_cell.angle_gamma   90.00
#
_symmetry.space_group_name_H-M   'P 1'
#
loop_
_entity.id
_entity.type
_entity.pdbx_description
1 polymer ?
#
loop_
_entity_poly.entity_id
_entity_poly.type
_entity_poly.pdbx_seq_one_letter_code
_entity_poly.pdbx_strand_id
1 'polypeptide(L)'
;LNPAWSTQYLSFLDRFIRDRDSCHIVMSTHDPLVFAGLKREQVRIFRRDEQGCAVADPPDQDPRGMGVAAILTSDLFRLRTTLDPETQADLDKQRLLAMKENLTDDDQAELARLREVLRGRGFDLTQRDPLYQEFLKAWTAQEDPRWRETVELTPEQQQARSRLAARIVEELRREQGMS
;
A
#
# COMPACT_ATOMS: atom_id res chain seq x y z
N LEU A 1 -14.73 12.85 11.37
CA LEU A 1 -15.18 13.87 10.40
C LEU A 1 -15.89 13.20 9.23
N ASN A 2 -16.84 13.92 8.59
CA ASN A 2 -17.42 13.45 7.34
C ASN A 2 -16.31 13.46 6.25
N PRO A 3 -16.12 12.38 5.48
CA PRO A 3 -15.08 12.30 4.45
C PRO A 3 -15.07 13.48 3.47
N ALA A 4 -16.23 13.97 3.08
CA ALA A 4 -16.33 15.15 2.20
C ALA A 4 -15.77 16.42 2.84
N TRP A 5 -15.84 16.55 4.16
CA TRP A 5 -15.23 17.68 4.87
C TRP A 5 -13.73 17.50 5.02
N SER A 6 -13.26 16.28 5.24
CA SER A 6 -11.83 15.99 5.33
C SER A 6 -11.09 16.39 4.05
N THR A 7 -11.66 16.09 2.89
CA THR A 7 -11.06 16.48 1.60
C THR A 7 -11.04 17.99 1.35
N GLN A 8 -11.94 18.74 1.97
CA GLN A 8 -12.07 20.20 1.83
C GLN A 8 -11.40 20.98 2.97
N TYR A 9 -10.91 20.27 4.00
CA TYR A 9 -10.46 20.89 5.24
C TYR A 9 -9.34 21.90 5.04
N LEU A 10 -8.33 21.56 4.27
CA LEU A 10 -7.19 22.45 3.98
C LEU A 10 -7.65 23.69 3.20
N SER A 11 -8.53 23.51 2.21
CA SER A 11 -9.08 24.63 1.44
C SER A 11 -9.98 25.51 2.29
N PHE A 12 -10.66 24.92 3.27
CA PHE A 12 -11.44 25.66 4.25
C PHE A 12 -10.54 26.53 5.13
N LEU A 13 -9.48 25.96 5.72
CA LEU A 13 -8.50 26.70 6.52
C LEU A 13 -7.89 27.86 5.73
N ASP A 14 -7.50 27.61 4.48
CA ASP A 14 -6.87 28.57 3.61
C ASP A 14 -7.73 29.83 3.36
N ARG A 15 -9.06 29.71 3.41
CA ARG A 15 -9.99 30.85 3.29
C ARG A 15 -10.04 31.73 4.51
N PHE A 16 -9.68 31.22 5.68
CA PHE A 16 -9.68 31.98 6.95
C PHE A 16 -8.33 32.65 7.22
N ILE A 17 -7.26 32.21 6.57
CA ILE A 17 -5.94 32.82 6.72
C ILE A 17 -5.88 34.06 5.85
N ARG A 18 -5.95 35.24 6.50
CA ARG A 18 -5.90 36.52 5.80
C ARG A 18 -4.48 36.92 5.38
N ASP A 19 -3.51 36.55 6.19
CA ASP A 19 -2.10 36.87 5.97
C ASP A 19 -1.28 35.57 6.13
N ARG A 20 -0.85 35.04 4.99
CA ARG A 20 -0.11 33.77 4.94
C ARG A 20 1.34 33.91 5.40
N ASP A 21 1.90 35.09 5.29
CA ASP A 21 3.31 35.35 5.61
C ASP A 21 3.54 35.47 7.12
N SER A 22 2.49 35.82 7.85
CA SER A 22 2.52 35.97 9.32
C SER A 22 1.93 34.80 10.09
N CYS A 23 1.38 33.78 9.41
CA CYS A 23 0.68 32.67 10.04
C CYS A 23 1.34 31.34 9.82
N HIS A 24 1.64 30.60 10.89
CA HIS A 24 2.12 29.22 10.85
C HIS A 24 1.10 28.30 11.49
N ILE A 25 0.61 27.30 10.72
CA ILE A 25 -0.37 26.32 11.22
C ILE A 25 0.33 24.98 11.36
N VAL A 26 0.29 24.42 12.56
CA VAL A 26 0.70 23.04 12.86
C VAL A 26 -0.52 22.23 13.20
N MET A 27 -0.73 21.12 12.52
CA MET A 27 -1.88 20.24 12.72
C MET A 27 -1.41 18.80 12.93
N SER A 28 -1.96 18.14 13.93
CA SER A 28 -1.81 16.70 14.12
C SER A 28 -3.08 15.99 13.66
N THR A 29 -2.93 15.02 12.80
CA THR A 29 -4.05 14.23 12.28
C THR A 29 -3.63 12.81 11.92
N HIS A 30 -4.58 11.88 11.93
CA HIS A 30 -4.47 10.53 11.36
C HIS A 30 -5.47 10.31 10.22
N ASP A 31 -6.09 11.38 9.70
CA ASP A 31 -7.06 11.28 8.62
C ASP A 31 -6.36 11.29 7.25
N PRO A 32 -6.36 10.16 6.50
CA PRO A 32 -5.66 10.04 5.23
C PRO A 32 -6.20 11.01 4.16
N LEU A 33 -7.45 11.44 4.25
CA LEU A 33 -8.06 12.37 3.30
C LEU A 33 -7.50 13.79 3.43
N VAL A 34 -7.04 14.18 4.62
CA VAL A 34 -6.37 15.45 4.83
C VAL A 34 -4.97 15.43 4.17
N PHE A 35 -4.23 14.30 4.28
CA PHE A 35 -2.91 14.17 3.67
C PHE A 35 -2.93 14.27 2.14
N ALA A 36 -4.01 13.81 1.49
CA ALA A 36 -4.13 13.81 0.03
C ALA A 36 -3.98 15.19 -0.63
N GLY A 37 -4.13 16.28 0.13
CA GLY A 37 -3.93 17.66 -0.34
C GLY A 37 -2.55 18.25 -0.07
N LEU A 38 -1.69 17.57 0.71
CA LEU A 38 -0.41 18.08 1.20
C LEU A 38 0.76 17.60 0.35
N LYS A 39 1.79 18.47 0.27
CA LYS A 39 3.09 18.11 -0.28
C LYS A 39 3.98 17.50 0.79
N ARG A 40 4.99 16.74 0.36
CA ARG A 40 5.97 16.07 1.21
C ARG A 40 6.61 17.01 2.24
N GLU A 41 7.02 18.19 1.85
CA GLU A 41 7.66 19.18 2.72
C GLU A 41 6.72 19.73 3.82
N GLN A 42 5.42 19.60 3.64
CA GLN A 42 4.39 20.04 4.59
C GLN A 42 4.05 18.96 5.64
N VAL A 43 4.57 17.76 5.50
CA VAL A 43 4.23 16.62 6.36
C VAL A 43 5.43 16.17 7.17
N ARG A 44 5.19 15.79 8.43
CA ARG A 44 6.16 15.12 9.29
C ARG A 44 5.50 13.91 9.93
N ILE A 45 6.16 12.78 9.82
CA ILE A 45 5.75 11.51 10.43
C ILE A 45 6.50 11.39 11.74
N PHE A 46 5.78 11.31 12.84
CA PHE A 46 6.38 11.08 14.15
C PHE A 46 6.53 9.59 14.41
N ARG A 47 7.74 9.18 14.73
CA ARG A 47 8.08 7.78 15.06
C ARG A 47 8.92 7.73 16.34
N ARG A 48 9.05 6.55 16.92
CA ARG A 48 10.07 6.28 17.93
C ARG A 48 11.24 5.57 17.26
N ASP A 49 12.45 6.03 17.54
CA ASP A 49 13.66 5.32 17.12
C ASP A 49 13.92 4.08 18.00
N GLU A 50 15.02 3.37 17.73
CA GLU A 50 15.42 2.19 18.48
C GLU A 50 15.73 2.49 19.96
N GLN A 51 16.08 3.73 20.30
CA GLN A 51 16.33 4.21 21.64
C GLN A 51 15.03 4.71 22.33
N GLY A 52 13.89 4.70 21.64
CA GLY A 52 12.60 5.17 22.15
C GLY A 52 12.42 6.69 22.06
N CYS A 53 13.35 7.42 21.45
CA CYS A 53 13.26 8.86 21.23
C CYS A 53 12.27 9.17 20.10
N ALA A 54 11.56 10.28 20.21
CA ALA A 54 10.67 10.75 19.15
C ALA A 54 11.49 11.40 18.04
N VAL A 55 11.32 10.91 16.81
CA VAL A 55 11.88 11.48 15.57
C VAL A 55 10.78 11.93 14.63
N ALA A 56 11.04 12.94 13.82
CA ALA A 56 10.08 13.51 12.89
C ALA A 56 10.69 13.59 11.49
N ASP A 57 10.22 12.72 10.59
CA ASP A 57 10.74 12.58 9.24
C ASP A 57 9.70 13.01 8.20
N PRO A 58 10.12 13.55 7.05
CA PRO A 58 9.21 13.73 5.93
C PRO A 58 8.84 12.36 5.36
N PRO A 59 7.66 12.20 4.72
CA PRO A 59 7.31 10.97 4.02
C PRO A 59 8.24 10.72 2.83
N ASP A 60 8.34 9.47 2.39
CA ASP A 60 9.19 9.08 1.26
C ASP A 60 8.70 9.70 -0.06
N GLN A 61 7.40 9.81 -0.22
CA GLN A 61 6.76 10.33 -1.43
C GLN A 61 5.82 11.51 -1.12
N ASP A 62 5.48 12.24 -2.16
CA ASP A 62 4.51 13.33 -2.08
C ASP A 62 3.10 12.73 -1.86
N PRO A 63 2.40 13.03 -0.76
CA PRO A 63 1.04 12.53 -0.55
C PRO A 63 0.04 13.09 -1.57
N ARG A 64 0.35 14.27 -2.12
CA ARG A 64 -0.51 14.96 -3.08
C ARG A 64 -0.71 14.14 -4.34
N GLY A 65 -1.96 13.85 -4.66
CA GLY A 65 -2.32 13.04 -5.82
C GLY A 65 -2.37 11.54 -5.54
N MET A 66 -1.97 11.08 -4.36
CA MET A 66 -2.22 9.72 -3.94
C MET A 66 -3.70 9.51 -3.62
N GLY A 67 -4.27 8.39 -4.04
CA GLY A 67 -5.56 7.93 -3.54
C GLY A 67 -5.46 7.42 -2.10
N VAL A 68 -6.59 7.37 -1.38
CA VAL A 68 -6.64 6.97 0.04
C VAL A 68 -5.95 5.62 0.29
N ALA A 69 -6.19 4.62 -0.56
CA ALA A 69 -5.56 3.30 -0.43
C ALA A 69 -4.03 3.38 -0.53
N ALA A 70 -3.51 4.21 -1.45
CA ALA A 70 -2.07 4.41 -1.60
C ALA A 70 -1.47 5.13 -0.38
N ILE A 71 -2.15 6.13 0.18
CA ILE A 71 -1.74 6.82 1.42
C ILE A 71 -1.69 5.83 2.58
N LEU A 72 -2.73 5.01 2.75
CA LEU A 72 -2.81 4.04 3.84
C LEU A 72 -1.72 2.95 3.75
N THR A 73 -1.29 2.58 2.55
CA THR A 73 -0.23 1.57 2.35
C THR A 73 1.17 2.17 2.18
N SER A 74 1.29 3.51 2.14
CA SER A 74 2.59 4.20 2.11
C SER A 74 3.28 4.19 3.48
N ASP A 75 4.44 4.84 3.57
CA ASP A 75 5.19 5.05 4.80
C ASP A 75 4.47 5.92 5.84
N LEU A 76 3.41 6.66 5.42
CA LEU A 76 2.56 7.47 6.31
C LEU A 76 1.81 6.60 7.33
N PHE A 77 1.20 5.49 6.87
CA PHE A 77 0.39 4.60 7.70
C PHE A 77 0.89 3.16 7.74
N ARG A 78 1.65 2.73 6.74
CA ARG A 78 2.33 1.42 6.62
C ARG A 78 1.40 0.21 6.71
N LEU A 79 0.13 0.37 6.37
CA LEU A 79 -0.76 -0.78 6.29
C LEU A 79 -0.30 -1.72 5.18
N ARG A 80 -0.31 -3.01 5.44
CA ARG A 80 -0.01 -4.03 4.43
C ARG A 80 -1.04 -4.02 3.31
N THR A 81 -2.30 -3.82 3.67
CA THR A 81 -3.46 -3.86 2.77
C THR A 81 -4.58 -2.99 3.32
N THR A 82 -5.48 -2.57 2.45
CA THR A 82 -6.74 -1.90 2.81
C THR A 82 -7.94 -2.83 2.75
N LEU A 83 -7.71 -4.12 2.50
CA LEU A 83 -8.75 -5.14 2.45
C LEU A 83 -9.03 -5.68 3.85
N ASP A 84 -10.21 -6.23 4.02
CA ASP A 84 -10.55 -7.00 5.21
C ASP A 84 -9.69 -8.28 5.30
N PRO A 85 -9.45 -8.81 6.53
CA PRO A 85 -8.54 -9.94 6.73
C PRO A 85 -8.94 -11.19 5.96
N GLU A 86 -10.25 -11.49 5.84
CA GLU A 86 -10.75 -12.68 5.16
C GLU A 86 -10.48 -12.61 3.66
N THR A 87 -10.85 -11.49 3.02
CA THR A 87 -10.59 -11.26 1.59
C THR A 87 -9.09 -11.29 1.28
N GLN A 88 -8.27 -10.71 2.16
CA GLN A 88 -6.82 -10.75 1.99
C GLN A 88 -6.27 -12.18 2.09
N ALA A 89 -6.75 -12.97 3.06
CA ALA A 89 -6.34 -14.37 3.21
C ALA A 89 -6.74 -15.22 1.99
N ASP A 90 -7.95 -15.02 1.48
CA ASP A 90 -8.43 -15.69 0.26
C ASP A 90 -7.56 -15.35 -0.96
N LEU A 91 -7.18 -14.08 -1.13
CA LEU A 91 -6.26 -13.63 -2.19
C LEU A 91 -4.87 -14.24 -2.04
N ASP A 92 -4.31 -14.22 -0.83
CA ASP A 92 -2.99 -14.78 -0.57
C ASP A 92 -2.98 -16.30 -0.83
N LYS A 93 -4.02 -17.02 -0.38
CA LYS A 93 -4.18 -18.45 -0.63
C LYS A 93 -4.32 -18.77 -2.11
N GLN A 94 -5.13 -18.00 -2.83
CA GLN A 94 -5.28 -18.15 -4.27
C GLN A 94 -3.95 -17.97 -5.01
N ARG A 95 -3.16 -16.94 -4.65
CA ARG A 95 -1.85 -16.70 -5.25
C ARG A 95 -0.90 -17.86 -4.99
N LEU A 96 -0.84 -18.36 -3.74
CA LEU A 96 -0.01 -19.49 -3.38
C LEU A 96 -0.37 -20.75 -4.17
N LEU A 97 -1.67 -21.06 -4.31
CA LEU A 97 -2.13 -22.19 -5.11
C LEU A 97 -1.78 -22.01 -6.59
N ALA A 98 -1.95 -20.81 -7.14
CA ALA A 98 -1.65 -20.52 -8.54
C ALA A 98 -0.16 -20.65 -8.90
N MET A 99 0.74 -20.65 -7.90
CA MET A 99 2.18 -20.79 -8.09
C MET A 99 2.67 -22.26 -8.06
N LYS A 100 1.85 -23.19 -7.59
CA LYS A 100 2.23 -24.61 -7.55
C LYS A 100 2.40 -25.14 -8.97
N GLU A 101 3.55 -25.75 -9.25
CA GLU A 101 3.81 -26.40 -10.55
C GLU A 101 2.88 -27.61 -10.78
N ASN A 102 2.58 -28.35 -9.71
CA ASN A 102 1.71 -29.52 -9.74
C ASN A 102 0.57 -29.30 -8.75
N LEU A 103 -0.63 -29.05 -9.29
CA LEU A 103 -1.86 -28.93 -8.50
C LEU A 103 -2.48 -30.31 -8.32
N THR A 104 -2.82 -30.66 -7.09
CA THR A 104 -3.68 -31.82 -6.80
C THR A 104 -5.12 -31.50 -7.18
N ASP A 105 -5.97 -32.52 -7.26
CA ASP A 105 -7.42 -32.33 -7.52
C ASP A 105 -8.06 -31.44 -6.44
N ASP A 106 -7.66 -31.59 -5.18
CA ASP A 106 -8.11 -30.75 -4.08
C ASP A 106 -7.62 -29.28 -4.24
N ASP A 107 -6.37 -29.07 -4.67
CA ASP A 107 -5.85 -27.73 -4.97
C ASP A 107 -6.62 -27.04 -6.11
N GLN A 108 -6.99 -27.80 -7.14
CA GLN A 108 -7.76 -27.31 -8.27
C GLN A 108 -9.18 -26.92 -7.85
N ALA A 109 -9.84 -27.76 -7.06
CA ALA A 109 -11.17 -27.50 -6.52
C ALA A 109 -11.17 -26.24 -5.63
N GLU A 110 -10.19 -26.12 -4.74
CA GLU A 110 -10.05 -24.97 -3.86
C GLU A 110 -9.71 -23.68 -4.65
N LEU A 111 -8.87 -23.76 -5.66
CA LEU A 111 -8.56 -22.63 -6.54
C LEU A 111 -9.81 -22.13 -7.29
N ALA A 112 -10.64 -23.06 -7.77
CA ALA A 112 -11.91 -22.73 -8.43
C ALA A 112 -12.88 -22.05 -7.45
N ARG A 113 -13.00 -22.58 -6.23
CA ARG A 113 -13.82 -21.99 -5.16
C ARG A 113 -13.38 -20.56 -4.83
N LEU A 114 -12.09 -20.35 -4.62
CA LEU A 114 -11.53 -19.04 -4.29
C LEU A 114 -11.76 -18.03 -5.43
N ARG A 115 -11.61 -18.45 -6.67
CA ARG A 115 -11.89 -17.59 -7.84
C ARG A 115 -13.33 -17.11 -7.86
N GLU A 116 -14.28 -17.99 -7.55
CA GLU A 116 -15.70 -17.63 -7.53
C GLU A 116 -16.03 -16.68 -6.38
N VAL A 117 -15.52 -16.95 -5.17
CA VAL A 117 -15.69 -16.08 -4.00
C VAL A 117 -15.13 -14.68 -4.27
N LEU A 118 -13.91 -14.62 -4.78
CA LEU A 118 -13.23 -13.33 -5.04
C LEU A 118 -13.91 -12.56 -6.19
N ARG A 119 -14.40 -13.25 -7.22
CA ARG A 119 -15.22 -12.63 -8.28
C ARG A 119 -16.49 -12.01 -7.70
N GLY A 120 -17.18 -12.71 -6.81
CA GLY A 120 -18.36 -12.19 -6.11
C GLY A 120 -18.07 -10.94 -5.26
N ARG A 121 -16.84 -10.79 -4.78
CA ARG A 121 -16.36 -9.61 -4.05
C ARG A 121 -15.79 -8.49 -4.97
N GLY A 122 -15.91 -8.63 -6.29
CA GLY A 122 -15.46 -7.65 -7.27
C GLY A 122 -13.98 -7.77 -7.68
N PHE A 123 -13.29 -8.83 -7.23
CA PHE A 123 -11.93 -9.12 -7.68
C PHE A 123 -11.98 -9.95 -8.97
N ASP A 124 -12.15 -9.28 -10.10
CA ASP A 124 -11.98 -9.93 -11.40
C ASP A 124 -10.48 -10.01 -11.72
N LEU A 125 -9.90 -11.17 -11.45
CA LEU A 125 -8.48 -11.46 -11.69
C LEU A 125 -8.16 -11.75 -13.17
N THR A 126 -9.07 -11.42 -14.06
CA THR A 126 -8.85 -11.50 -15.51
C THR A 126 -8.05 -10.31 -16.06
N GLN A 127 -7.33 -9.57 -15.23
CA GLN A 127 -6.29 -8.68 -15.76
C GLN A 127 -5.24 -9.53 -16.48
N ARG A 128 -5.38 -9.54 -17.80
CA ARG A 128 -4.60 -10.37 -18.75
C ARG A 128 -3.27 -9.72 -19.14
N ASP A 129 -2.75 -8.79 -18.34
CA ASP A 129 -1.41 -8.28 -18.56
C ASP A 129 -0.40 -9.37 -18.16
N PRO A 130 0.27 -10.01 -19.12
CA PRO A 130 1.23 -11.07 -18.82
C PRO A 130 2.33 -10.60 -17.89
N LEU A 131 2.82 -9.38 -18.07
CA LEU A 131 3.88 -8.79 -17.25
C LEU A 131 3.45 -8.61 -15.80
N TYR A 132 2.22 -8.16 -15.58
CA TYR A 132 1.67 -8.06 -14.24
C TYR A 132 1.50 -9.43 -13.56
N GLN A 133 1.14 -10.48 -14.33
CA GLN A 133 1.05 -11.84 -13.82
C GLN A 133 2.43 -12.38 -13.42
N GLU A 134 3.46 -12.13 -14.22
CA GLU A 134 4.85 -12.50 -13.89
C GLU A 134 5.35 -11.74 -12.66
N PHE A 135 5.07 -10.45 -12.57
CA PHE A 135 5.38 -9.67 -11.36
C PHE A 135 4.72 -10.27 -10.11
N LEU A 136 3.42 -10.59 -10.16
CA LEU A 136 2.72 -11.18 -9.02
C LEU A 136 3.29 -12.54 -8.61
N LYS A 137 3.67 -13.38 -9.57
CA LYS A 137 4.32 -14.66 -9.30
C LYS A 137 5.67 -14.46 -8.59
N ALA A 138 6.53 -13.62 -9.17
CA ALA A 138 7.85 -13.32 -8.60
C ALA A 138 7.73 -12.69 -7.20
N TRP A 139 6.79 -11.76 -7.02
CA TRP A 139 6.49 -11.16 -5.73
C TRP A 139 6.10 -12.20 -4.68
N THR A 140 5.11 -13.05 -5.00
CA THR A 140 4.59 -14.05 -4.06
C THR A 140 5.64 -15.09 -3.68
N ALA A 141 6.57 -15.42 -4.63
CA ALA A 141 7.67 -16.34 -4.40
C ALA A 141 8.74 -15.79 -3.46
N GLN A 142 8.99 -14.48 -3.50
CA GLN A 142 10.10 -13.82 -2.82
C GLN A 142 9.66 -13.01 -1.58
N GLU A 143 8.35 -12.78 -1.39
CA GLU A 143 7.83 -12.06 -0.24
C GLU A 143 8.08 -12.83 1.06
N ASP A 144 8.56 -12.15 2.09
CA ASP A 144 8.70 -12.75 3.43
C ASP A 144 7.32 -13.14 3.99
N PRO A 145 7.08 -14.43 4.31
CA PRO A 145 5.79 -14.89 4.81
C PRO A 145 5.29 -14.13 6.05
N ARG A 146 6.20 -13.64 6.89
CA ARG A 146 5.87 -12.87 8.10
C ARG A 146 5.16 -11.57 7.80
N TRP A 147 5.38 -10.97 6.62
CA TRP A 147 4.66 -9.75 6.22
C TRP A 147 3.17 -9.99 6.00
N ARG A 148 2.77 -11.23 5.70
CA ARG A 148 1.35 -11.58 5.50
C ARG A 148 0.54 -11.61 6.79
N GLU A 149 1.21 -11.85 7.91
CA GLU A 149 0.62 -11.90 9.24
C GLU A 149 0.59 -10.52 9.93
N THR A 150 1.26 -9.53 9.34
CA THR A 150 1.44 -8.20 9.93
C THR A 150 0.36 -7.24 9.44
N VAL A 151 -0.34 -6.57 10.36
CA VAL A 151 -1.33 -5.54 10.06
C VAL A 151 -0.64 -4.24 9.66
N GLU A 152 0.38 -3.84 10.41
CA GLU A 152 1.20 -2.65 10.16
C GLU A 152 2.68 -3.06 10.05
N LEU A 153 3.30 -2.68 8.93
CA LEU A 153 4.71 -2.97 8.68
C LEU A 153 5.62 -2.02 9.47
N THR A 154 6.75 -2.53 9.96
CA THR A 154 7.80 -1.66 10.49
C THR A 154 8.45 -0.84 9.35
N PRO A 155 9.16 0.26 9.65
CA PRO A 155 9.90 1.02 8.64
C PRO A 155 10.86 0.15 7.84
N GLU A 156 11.57 -0.77 8.51
CA GLU A 156 12.54 -1.69 7.90
C GLU A 156 11.82 -2.69 6.97
N GLN A 157 10.68 -3.22 7.40
CA GLN A 157 9.85 -4.12 6.59
C GLN A 157 9.28 -3.38 5.37
N GLN A 158 8.83 -2.14 5.52
CA GLN A 158 8.36 -1.31 4.43
C GLN A 158 9.47 -1.07 3.40
N GLN A 159 10.68 -0.69 3.85
CA GLN A 159 11.82 -0.50 2.97
C GLN A 159 12.23 -1.81 2.27
N ALA A 160 12.27 -2.93 2.99
CA ALA A 160 12.60 -4.23 2.43
C ALA A 160 11.57 -4.62 1.34
N ARG A 161 10.30 -4.36 1.56
CA ARG A 161 9.21 -4.60 0.62
C ARG A 161 9.35 -3.74 -0.65
N SER A 162 9.69 -2.46 -0.49
CA SER A 162 9.92 -1.55 -1.61
C SER A 162 11.14 -1.95 -2.44
N ARG A 163 12.24 -2.39 -1.79
CA ARG A 163 13.43 -2.90 -2.48
C ARG A 163 13.14 -4.19 -3.24
N LEU A 164 12.34 -5.09 -2.68
CA LEU A 164 11.91 -6.31 -3.36
C LEU A 164 11.11 -5.97 -4.63
N ALA A 165 10.13 -5.07 -4.54
CA ALA A 165 9.35 -4.63 -5.69
C ALA A 165 10.23 -4.06 -6.81
N ALA A 166 11.15 -3.16 -6.46
CA ALA A 166 12.06 -2.53 -7.42
C ALA A 166 12.96 -3.59 -8.11
N ARG A 167 13.51 -4.54 -7.35
CA ARG A 167 14.33 -5.63 -7.89
C ARG A 167 13.57 -6.50 -8.88
N ILE A 168 12.35 -6.94 -8.54
CA ILE A 168 11.50 -7.75 -9.43
C ILE A 168 11.20 -6.99 -10.72
N VAL A 169 10.85 -5.71 -10.65
CA VAL A 169 10.61 -4.91 -11.85
C VAL A 169 11.85 -4.80 -12.72
N GLU A 170 13.03 -4.65 -12.13
CA GLU A 170 14.29 -4.58 -12.86
C GLU A 170 14.64 -5.93 -13.53
N GLU A 171 14.43 -7.04 -12.83
CA GLU A 171 14.62 -8.39 -13.38
C GLU A 171 13.71 -8.63 -14.59
N LEU A 172 12.41 -8.33 -14.47
CA LEU A 172 11.43 -8.46 -15.56
C LEU A 172 11.76 -7.58 -16.77
N ARG A 173 12.25 -6.35 -16.55
CA ARG A 173 12.69 -5.48 -17.65
C ARG A 173 13.89 -6.04 -18.41
N ARG A 174 14.85 -6.62 -17.70
CA ARG A 174 16.03 -7.24 -18.32
C ARG A 174 15.65 -8.46 -19.16
N GLU A 175 14.75 -9.31 -18.66
CA GLU A 175 14.28 -10.50 -19.38
C GLU A 175 13.52 -10.12 -20.67
N GLN A 176 12.83 -8.99 -20.69
CA GLN A 176 12.11 -8.50 -21.86
C GLN A 176 12.95 -7.62 -22.81
N GLY A 177 14.25 -7.42 -22.50
CA GLY A 177 15.14 -6.60 -23.34
C GLY A 177 14.77 -5.12 -23.39
N MET A 178 13.99 -4.64 -22.41
CA MET A 178 13.65 -3.23 -22.26
C MET A 178 14.73 -2.56 -21.40
N SER A 179 15.66 -1.86 -22.08
CA SER A 179 16.72 -1.04 -21.48
C SER A 179 16.18 0.33 -21.08
#